data_8009b0e44d0e8b557ac0115d36613401
#
_entry.id   8009b0e44d0e8b557ac0115d36613401
#
_cell.length_a   1.000
_cell.length_b   1.000
_cell.length_c   1.000
_cell.angle_alpha   90.00
_cell.angle_beta   90.00
_cell.angle_gamma   90.00
#
_symmetry.space_group_name_H-M   'P 1'
#
loop_
_entity.id
_entity.type
_entity.pdbx_description
1 polymer ?
#
loop_
_entity_poly.entity_id
_entity_poly.type
_entity_poly.pdbx_seq_one_letter_code
_entity_poly.pdbx_strand_id
1 'polypeptide(L)' 'MKARIQWAGEALFIGESGSGHAVVMDGPPEAGGRNLGVRPMEMLLIGLGGCSNFEV' A
#
# COMPACT_ATOMS: atom_id res chain seq x y z
N MET A 1 13.92 -9.06 -5.35
CA MET A 1 12.81 -8.11 -5.09
C MET A 1 12.80 -7.75 -3.61
N LYS A 2 12.70 -6.47 -3.30
CA LYS A 2 12.72 -6.00 -1.91
C LYS A 2 11.67 -4.95 -1.69
N ALA A 3 11.16 -4.89 -0.46
CA ALA A 3 10.21 -3.87 -0.05
C ALA A 3 10.49 -3.49 1.39
N ARG A 4 10.18 -2.25 1.72
CA ARG A 4 10.32 -1.75 3.07
C ARG A 4 9.00 -1.11 3.48
N ILE A 5 8.52 -1.45 4.66
CA ILE A 5 7.28 -0.91 5.18
C ILE A 5 7.59 -0.14 6.46
N GLN A 6 7.20 1.12 6.49
CA GLN A 6 7.48 2.00 7.61
C GLN A 6 6.19 2.52 8.20
N TRP A 7 6.04 2.37 9.52
CA TRP A 7 4.90 2.94 10.23
C TRP A 7 5.07 4.46 10.31
N ALA A 8 4.03 5.18 9.97
CA ALA A 8 4.08 6.63 9.91
C ALA A 8 3.04 7.29 10.80
N GLY A 9 2.59 6.58 11.83
CA GLY A 9 1.65 7.12 12.80
C GLY A 9 0.25 6.56 12.62
N GLU A 10 -0.42 6.29 13.73
CA GLU A 10 -1.78 5.75 13.75
C GLU A 10 -1.88 4.49 12.89
N ALA A 11 -2.69 4.48 11.84
CA ALA A 11 -2.81 3.32 10.96
C ALA A 11 -2.09 3.54 9.63
N LEU A 12 -1.26 4.56 9.54
CA LEU A 12 -0.59 4.96 8.30
C LEU A 12 0.73 4.21 8.14
N PHE A 13 0.91 3.62 6.99
CA PHE A 13 2.15 2.94 6.62
C PHE A 13 2.61 3.41 5.25
N ILE A 14 3.92 3.52 5.09
CA ILE A 14 4.51 3.85 3.81
C ILE A 14 5.28 2.64 3.34
N GLY A 15 4.92 2.14 2.16
CA GLY A 15 5.62 1.03 1.54
C GLY A 15 6.56 1.53 0.47
N GLU A 16 7.80 1.05 0.50
CA GLU A 16 8.79 1.44 -0.49
C GLU A 16 9.24 0.20 -1.26
N SER A 17 9.28 0.30 -2.56
CA SER A 17 9.75 -0.78 -3.40
C SER A 17 11.24 -0.64 -3.68
N GLY A 18 11.88 -1.77 -3.98
CA GLY A 18 13.28 -1.74 -4.38
C GLY A 18 13.51 -1.03 -5.70
N SER A 19 12.43 -0.77 -6.45
CA SER A 19 12.53 -0.03 -7.71
C SER A 19 12.49 1.49 -7.53
N GLY A 20 12.39 1.97 -6.29
CA GLY A 20 12.49 3.40 -6.00
C GLY A 20 11.16 4.13 -5.93
N HIS A 21 10.07 3.41 -5.69
CA HIS A 21 8.75 4.03 -5.59
C HIS A 21 8.14 3.79 -4.21
N ALA A 22 7.25 4.67 -3.81
CA ALA A 22 6.59 4.56 -2.52
C ALA A 22 5.08 4.64 -2.68
N VAL A 23 4.37 3.94 -1.80
CA VAL A 23 2.91 4.00 -1.74
C VAL A 23 2.50 4.24 -0.30
N VAL A 24 1.36 4.91 -0.13
CA VAL A 24 0.80 5.19 1.18
C VAL A 24 -0.37 4.24 1.41
N MET A 25 -0.37 3.59 2.58
CA MET A 25 -1.46 2.72 2.98
C MET A 25 -2.03 3.23 4.29
N ASP A 26 -3.34 3.22 4.42
CA ASP A 26 -3.99 3.72 5.63
C ASP A 26 -5.27 2.93 5.85
N GLY A 27 -5.89 3.15 6.99
CA GLY A 27 -7.15 2.52 7.33
C GLY A 27 -8.30 3.49 7.26
N PRO A 28 -9.53 2.98 7.41
CA PRO A 28 -10.69 3.85 7.50
C PRO A 28 -10.74 4.54 8.86
N PRO A 29 -11.45 5.67 8.98
CA PRO A 29 -11.53 6.39 10.25
C PRO A 29 -12.06 5.55 11.40
N GLU A 30 -13.00 4.63 11.14
CA GLU A 30 -13.55 3.79 12.19
C GLU A 30 -12.55 2.78 12.72
N ALA A 31 -11.46 2.53 12.00
CA ALA A 31 -10.40 1.63 12.44
C ALA A 31 -9.15 2.39 12.87
N GLY A 32 -9.27 3.69 13.12
CA GLY A 32 -8.16 4.51 13.59
C GLY A 32 -7.34 5.15 12.50
N GLY A 33 -7.75 5.02 11.25
CA GLY A 33 -7.04 5.61 10.15
C GLY A 33 -7.57 6.98 9.79
N ARG A 34 -6.94 7.60 8.80
CA ARG A 34 -7.33 8.92 8.32
C ARG A 34 -7.69 8.89 6.84
N ASN A 35 -7.78 7.70 6.28
CA ASN A 35 -8.14 7.49 4.87
C ASN A 35 -7.24 8.29 3.93
N LEU A 36 -5.94 8.28 4.21
CA LEU A 36 -4.96 9.01 3.40
C LEU A 36 -4.34 8.13 2.32
N GLY A 37 -4.68 6.85 2.28
CA GLY A 37 -4.16 5.93 1.30
C GLY A 37 -5.02 4.71 1.19
N VAL A 38 -4.64 3.81 0.28
CA VAL A 38 -5.38 2.57 0.10
C VAL A 38 -5.17 1.65 1.30
N ARG A 39 -6.11 0.72 1.50
CA ARG A 39 -5.94 -0.34 2.50
C ARG A 39 -4.87 -1.31 2.03
N PRO A 40 -4.10 -1.90 2.97
CA PRO A 40 -3.10 -2.90 2.56
C PRO A 40 -3.68 -4.04 1.73
N MET A 41 -4.87 -4.52 2.06
CA MET A 41 -5.50 -5.59 1.28
C MET A 41 -5.88 -5.10 -0.11
N GLU A 42 -6.25 -3.83 -0.24
CA GLU A 42 -6.54 -3.25 -1.55
C GLU A 42 -5.27 -3.20 -2.41
N MET A 43 -4.11 -2.99 -1.78
CA MET A 43 -2.86 -3.02 -2.53
C MET A 43 -2.58 -4.39 -3.14
N LEU A 44 -2.96 -5.46 -2.44
CA LEU A 44 -2.81 -6.80 -2.99
C LEU A 44 -3.65 -6.96 -4.25
N LEU A 45 -4.88 -6.47 -4.22
CA LEU A 45 -5.77 -6.53 -5.38
C LEU A 45 -5.25 -5.68 -6.53
N ILE A 46 -4.79 -4.49 -6.22
CA ILE A 46 -4.24 -3.58 -7.22
C ILE A 46 -3.01 -4.20 -7.87
N GLY A 47 -2.12 -4.76 -7.06
CA GLY A 47 -0.92 -5.40 -7.57
C GLY A 47 -1.23 -6.62 -8.42
N LEU A 48 -2.18 -7.44 -7.96
CA LEU A 48 -2.60 -8.61 -8.72
C LEU A 48 -3.19 -8.21 -10.07
N GLY A 49 -4.07 -7.19 -10.06
CA GLY A 49 -4.68 -6.70 -11.28
C GLY A 49 -3.65 -6.12 -12.24
N GLY A 50 -2.70 -5.35 -11.71
CA GLY A 50 -1.64 -4.78 -12.52
C GLY A 50 -0.78 -5.86 -13.16
N CYS A 51 -0.41 -6.86 -12.38
CA CYS A 51 0.41 -7.96 -12.88
C CYS A 51 -0.32 -8.74 -13.97
N SER A 52 -1.60 -9.04 -13.74
CA SER A 52 -2.40 -9.77 -14.73
C SER A 52 -2.53 -9.01 -16.03
N ASN A 53 -2.73 -7.71 -15.96
CA ASN A 53 -2.88 -6.89 -17.17
C ASN A 53 -1.55 -6.72 -17.89
N PHE A 54 -0.46 -6.63 -17.14
CA PHE A 54 0.86 -6.47 -17.75
C PHE A 54 1.27 -7.72 -18.53
N GLU A 55 0.88 -8.90 -18.02
CA GLU A 55 1.27 -10.16 -18.64
C GLU A 55 0.58 -10.41 -19.98
N VAL A 56 -0.53 -9.74 -20.21
CA VAL A 56 -1.19 -9.88 -21.51
C VAL A 56 -0.65 -8.87 -22.51
#